data_7583496c7973cb1d5dd593f22fbc6a6c
#
_entry.id   7583496c7973cb1d5dd593f22fbc6a6c
#
_cell.length_a   1.000
_cell.length_b   1.000
_cell.length_c   1.000
_cell.angle_alpha   90.00
_cell.angle_beta   90.00
_cell.angle_gamma   90.00
#
_symmetry.space_group_name_H-M   'P 1'
#
loop_
_entity.id
_entity.type
_entity.pdbx_description
1 polymer ?
#
loop_
_entity_poly.entity_id
_entity_poly.type
_entity_poly.pdbx_seq_one_letter_code
_entity_poly.pdbx_strand_id
1 'polypeptide(L)'
;MPKNAKGVPLLLFTDGKRTTLADEIRAALGEGRAVAVAEMRGFGETAKGNYSFYGSKRPDEEMAVMTIAVGENLAARRAEDVALAARHFASMAGVDKVALFARGVAAIPAAHAYFLERGLFASFATKNAPPSWHDVVNKPELHFSFADTVYGALKVYDWTDLQK
;
A
#
# COMPACT_ATOMS: atom_id res chain seq x y z
N MET A 1 -14.17 4.68 -18.45
CA MET A 1 -14.08 5.82 -17.51
C MET A 1 -15.21 6.80 -17.75
N PRO A 2 -15.75 7.46 -16.73
CA PRO A 2 -16.73 8.51 -16.93
C PRO A 2 -16.10 9.64 -17.77
N LYS A 3 -16.73 9.96 -18.91
CA LYS A 3 -16.23 10.96 -19.86
C LYS A 3 -16.10 12.39 -19.30
N ASN A 4 -16.51 12.62 -18.05
CA ASN A 4 -16.57 13.92 -17.38
C ASN A 4 -15.96 13.92 -15.98
N ALA A 5 -14.97 13.03 -15.68
CA ALA A 5 -14.28 13.06 -14.40
C ALA A 5 -13.55 14.40 -14.20
N LYS A 6 -13.75 15.02 -13.05
CA LYS A 6 -13.12 16.29 -12.67
C LYS A 6 -12.02 16.03 -11.64
N GLY A 7 -10.95 16.83 -11.70
CA GLY A 7 -9.86 16.75 -10.73
C GLY A 7 -8.95 15.53 -10.89
N VAL A 8 -8.03 15.37 -9.93
CA VAL A 8 -7.02 14.31 -9.96
C VAL A 8 -7.67 12.97 -9.62
N PRO A 9 -7.50 11.92 -10.46
CA PRO A 9 -8.02 10.58 -10.16
C PRO A 9 -7.46 10.03 -8.85
N LEU A 10 -8.29 9.29 -8.10
CA LEU A 10 -7.94 8.72 -6.80
C LEU A 10 -7.69 7.22 -6.91
N LEU A 11 -6.48 6.79 -6.58
CA LEU A 11 -6.09 5.39 -6.46
C LEU A 11 -6.04 5.01 -4.98
N LEU A 12 -6.75 3.95 -4.63
CA LEU A 12 -6.93 3.49 -3.25
C LEU A 12 -6.35 2.09 -3.06
N PHE A 13 -5.67 1.90 -1.93
CA PHE A 13 -5.17 0.62 -1.47
C PHE A 13 -5.63 0.32 -0.03
N THR A 14 -5.85 -0.96 0.27
CA THR A 14 -6.20 -1.46 1.59
C THR A 14 -5.59 -2.84 1.81
N ASP A 15 -5.67 -3.33 3.03
CA ASP A 15 -5.27 -4.67 3.47
C ASP A 15 -6.22 -5.80 3.00
N GLY A 16 -6.91 -5.61 1.88
CA GLY A 16 -7.86 -6.55 1.30
C GLY A 16 -9.31 -6.37 1.76
N LYS A 17 -9.59 -5.41 2.65
CA LYS A 17 -10.95 -5.11 3.12
C LYS A 17 -11.54 -3.94 2.33
N ARG A 18 -11.95 -4.16 1.09
CA ARG A 18 -12.52 -3.11 0.20
C ARG A 18 -13.66 -2.32 0.84
N THR A 19 -14.48 -2.96 1.67
CA THR A 19 -15.60 -2.31 2.38
C THR A 19 -15.15 -1.18 3.31
N THR A 20 -13.90 -1.19 3.77
CA THR A 20 -13.34 -0.16 4.63
C THR A 20 -13.02 1.15 3.90
N LEU A 21 -13.10 1.16 2.57
CA LEU A 21 -12.86 2.32 1.72
C LEU A 21 -14.15 3.00 1.21
N ALA A 22 -15.32 2.54 1.66
CA ALA A 22 -16.61 3.00 1.12
C ALA A 22 -16.82 4.51 1.26
N ASP A 23 -16.36 5.11 2.37
CA ASP A 23 -16.52 6.54 2.62
C ASP A 23 -15.57 7.36 1.75
N GLU A 24 -14.33 6.96 1.61
CA GLU A 24 -13.32 7.59 0.74
C GLU A 24 -13.75 7.52 -0.73
N ILE A 25 -14.28 6.38 -1.17
CA ILE A 25 -14.82 6.21 -2.53
C ILE A 25 -16.02 7.12 -2.74
N ARG A 26 -16.96 7.16 -1.80
CA ARG A 26 -18.17 7.99 -1.91
C ARG A 26 -17.82 9.47 -1.96
N ALA A 27 -16.90 9.92 -1.12
CA ALA A 27 -16.43 11.30 -1.10
C ALA A 27 -15.80 11.69 -2.45
N ALA A 28 -14.87 10.90 -2.96
CA ALA A 28 -14.19 11.18 -4.21
C ALA A 28 -15.15 11.17 -5.42
N LEU A 29 -16.10 10.24 -5.45
CA LEU A 29 -17.14 10.22 -6.50
C LEU A 29 -18.08 11.42 -6.40
N GLY A 30 -18.42 11.87 -5.18
CA GLY A 30 -19.19 13.09 -4.94
C GLY A 30 -18.48 14.35 -5.46
N GLU A 31 -17.15 14.37 -5.44
CA GLU A 31 -16.31 15.42 -6.03
C GLU A 31 -16.17 15.28 -7.57
N GLY A 32 -16.77 14.26 -8.16
CA GLY A 32 -16.68 13.98 -9.60
C GLY A 32 -15.33 13.38 -10.03
N ARG A 33 -14.54 12.87 -9.11
CA ARG A 33 -13.24 12.25 -9.40
C ARG A 33 -13.40 10.82 -9.92
N ALA A 34 -12.50 10.41 -10.82
CA ALA A 34 -12.35 8.98 -11.11
C ALA A 34 -11.69 8.27 -9.92
N VAL A 35 -12.16 7.06 -9.63
CA VAL A 35 -11.68 6.26 -8.50
C VAL A 35 -11.30 4.86 -8.99
N ALA A 36 -10.16 4.37 -8.56
CA ALA A 36 -9.76 2.98 -8.69
C ALA A 36 -9.39 2.41 -7.32
N VAL A 37 -9.74 1.16 -7.10
CA VAL A 37 -9.28 0.37 -5.95
C VAL A 37 -8.43 -0.76 -6.50
N ALA A 38 -7.21 -0.87 -6.03
CA ALA A 38 -6.31 -1.93 -6.43
C ALA A 38 -5.85 -2.75 -5.21
N GLU A 39 -5.43 -3.96 -5.45
CA GLU A 39 -4.88 -4.87 -4.46
C GLU A 39 -3.42 -5.19 -4.79
N MET A 40 -2.59 -5.17 -3.76
CA MET A 40 -1.21 -5.60 -3.86
C MET A 40 -1.13 -7.12 -3.68
N ARG A 41 -0.02 -7.70 -4.10
CA ARG A 41 0.24 -9.13 -3.88
C ARG A 41 0.06 -9.52 -2.42
N GLY A 42 -0.62 -10.63 -2.20
CA GLY A 42 -0.91 -11.17 -0.87
C GLY A 42 -2.07 -10.49 -0.13
N PHE A 43 -2.80 -9.54 -0.77
CA PHE A 43 -4.00 -8.94 -0.21
C PHE A 43 -5.24 -9.25 -1.05
N GLY A 44 -6.40 -9.26 -0.40
CA GLY A 44 -7.70 -9.42 -1.06
C GLY A 44 -7.79 -10.67 -1.91
N GLU A 45 -8.07 -10.54 -3.20
CA GLU A 45 -8.21 -11.66 -4.14
C GLU A 45 -6.87 -12.35 -4.44
N THR A 46 -5.76 -11.64 -4.24
CA THR A 46 -4.41 -12.20 -4.40
C THR A 46 -3.87 -12.83 -3.13
N ALA A 47 -4.63 -12.78 -2.03
CA ALA A 47 -4.25 -13.40 -0.78
C ALA A 47 -4.15 -14.92 -0.95
N LYS A 48 -3.03 -15.49 -0.52
CA LYS A 48 -2.90 -16.93 -0.41
C LYS A 48 -3.91 -17.41 0.63
N GLY A 49 -4.83 -18.30 0.26
CA GLY A 49 -5.84 -18.86 1.18
C GLY A 49 -5.22 -19.41 2.47
N ASN A 50 -5.99 -20.10 3.28
CA ASN A 50 -5.58 -20.65 4.59
C ASN A 50 -4.43 -21.68 4.54
N TYR A 51 -3.74 -21.81 3.41
CA TYR A 51 -2.60 -22.70 3.27
C TYR A 51 -1.36 -22.04 3.82
N SER A 52 -0.88 -22.56 4.93
CA SER A 52 0.39 -22.20 5.53
C SER A 52 1.36 -23.37 5.41
N PHE A 53 2.55 -23.11 4.89
CA PHE A 53 3.60 -24.12 4.74
C PHE A 53 4.19 -24.51 6.11
N TYR A 54 4.21 -23.56 7.06
CA TYR A 54 4.75 -23.76 8.40
C TYR A 54 3.68 -23.77 9.50
N GLY A 55 2.39 -23.92 9.14
CA GLY A 55 1.31 -23.84 10.13
C GLY A 55 1.09 -22.42 10.69
N SER A 56 1.70 -21.40 10.10
CA SER A 56 1.51 -20.00 10.48
C SER A 56 0.07 -19.57 10.20
N LYS A 57 -0.53 -18.85 11.14
CA LYS A 57 -1.82 -18.19 10.93
C LYS A 57 -1.71 -16.90 10.09
N ARG A 58 -0.52 -16.57 9.61
CA ARG A 58 -0.19 -15.34 8.90
C ARG A 58 0.51 -15.65 7.57
N PRO A 59 -0.23 -15.88 6.48
CA PRO A 59 0.33 -16.20 5.17
C PRO A 59 1.35 -15.19 4.66
N ASP A 60 1.20 -13.92 5.04
CA ASP A 60 2.11 -12.84 4.67
C ASP A 60 3.51 -12.99 5.24
N GLU A 61 3.62 -13.50 6.46
CA GLU A 61 4.92 -13.72 7.11
C GLU A 61 5.72 -14.82 6.39
N GLU A 62 5.04 -15.87 5.92
CA GLU A 62 5.68 -16.91 5.11
C GLU A 62 6.17 -16.35 3.76
N MET A 63 5.35 -15.54 3.11
CA MET A 63 5.73 -14.89 1.87
C MET A 63 6.94 -13.95 2.08
N ALA A 64 6.96 -13.22 3.20
CA ALA A 64 8.10 -12.36 3.54
C ALA A 64 9.38 -13.17 3.78
N VAL A 65 9.32 -14.31 4.49
CA VAL A 65 10.48 -15.19 4.68
C VAL A 65 10.99 -15.69 3.33
N MET A 66 10.09 -16.12 2.44
CA MET A 66 10.48 -16.60 1.11
C MET A 66 11.13 -15.50 0.26
N THR A 67 10.61 -14.28 0.30
CA THR A 67 11.20 -13.15 -0.42
C THR A 67 12.59 -12.80 0.10
N ILE A 68 12.79 -12.82 1.43
CA ILE A 68 14.10 -12.59 2.04
C ILE A 68 15.09 -13.70 1.62
N ALA A 69 14.66 -14.95 1.58
CA ALA A 69 15.52 -16.07 1.19
C ALA A 69 16.07 -15.95 -0.25
N VAL A 70 15.38 -15.24 -1.13
CA VAL A 70 15.84 -14.96 -2.50
C VAL A 70 16.45 -13.57 -2.66
N GLY A 71 16.78 -12.90 -1.56
CA GLY A 71 17.43 -11.57 -1.56
C GLY A 71 16.48 -10.41 -1.83
N GLU A 72 15.18 -10.61 -1.69
CA GLU A 72 14.14 -9.60 -1.93
C GLU A 72 13.43 -9.16 -0.65
N ASN A 73 12.54 -8.20 -0.77
CA ASN A 73 11.72 -7.72 0.34
C ASN A 73 10.24 -7.59 -0.08
N LEU A 74 9.33 -8.15 0.71
CA LEU A 74 7.91 -8.15 0.37
C LEU A 74 7.30 -6.75 0.33
N ALA A 75 7.67 -5.86 1.27
CA ALA A 75 7.18 -4.48 1.27
C ALA A 75 7.65 -3.72 0.02
N ALA A 76 8.90 -3.94 -0.42
CA ALA A 76 9.41 -3.36 -1.66
C ALA A 76 8.66 -3.88 -2.90
N ARG A 77 8.40 -5.18 -2.96
CA ARG A 77 7.61 -5.77 -4.06
C ARG A 77 6.16 -5.27 -4.09
N ARG A 78 5.56 -5.03 -2.93
CA ARG A 78 4.25 -4.38 -2.82
C ARG A 78 4.29 -2.92 -3.27
N ALA A 79 5.38 -2.20 -3.01
CA ALA A 79 5.57 -0.84 -3.52
C ALA A 79 5.62 -0.80 -5.05
N GLU A 80 6.26 -1.79 -5.68
CA GLU A 80 6.21 -1.96 -7.14
C GLU A 80 4.79 -2.17 -7.66
N ASP A 81 3.97 -2.98 -6.98
CA ASP A 81 2.56 -3.17 -7.35
C ASP A 81 1.79 -1.84 -7.31
N VAL A 82 2.03 -1.01 -6.28
CA VAL A 82 1.43 0.34 -6.18
C VAL A 82 1.85 1.21 -7.36
N ALA A 83 3.12 1.25 -7.69
CA ALA A 83 3.62 2.06 -8.80
C ALA A 83 3.07 1.59 -10.16
N LEU A 84 2.99 0.27 -10.37
CA LEU A 84 2.42 -0.31 -11.59
C LEU A 84 0.92 0.03 -11.72
N ALA A 85 0.15 -0.12 -10.64
CA ALA A 85 -1.26 0.25 -10.62
C ALA A 85 -1.46 1.75 -10.88
N ALA A 86 -0.59 2.61 -10.33
CA ALA A 86 -0.65 4.05 -10.55
C ALA A 86 -0.38 4.41 -12.02
N ARG A 87 0.64 3.83 -12.65
CA ARG A 87 0.93 4.02 -14.09
C ARG A 87 -0.24 3.57 -14.97
N HIS A 88 -0.77 2.38 -14.68
CA HIS A 88 -1.90 1.85 -15.43
C HIS A 88 -3.14 2.75 -15.30
N PHE A 89 -3.48 3.15 -14.08
CA PHE A 89 -4.64 4.00 -13.83
C PHE A 89 -4.47 5.40 -14.42
N ALA A 90 -3.29 6.00 -14.31
CA ALA A 90 -2.97 7.28 -14.96
C ALA A 90 -3.17 7.21 -16.48
N SER A 91 -2.63 6.17 -17.11
CA SER A 91 -2.81 5.91 -18.55
C SER A 91 -4.28 5.77 -18.94
N MET A 92 -5.06 4.98 -18.19
CA MET A 92 -6.51 4.83 -18.43
C MET A 92 -7.27 6.14 -18.25
N ALA A 93 -6.83 6.98 -17.33
CA ALA A 93 -7.46 8.28 -17.06
C ALA A 93 -7.00 9.39 -17.99
N GLY A 94 -5.95 9.17 -18.77
CA GLY A 94 -5.36 10.19 -19.64
C GLY A 94 -4.71 11.34 -18.85
N VAL A 95 -4.08 11.03 -17.73
CA VAL A 95 -3.41 12.00 -16.84
C VAL A 95 -1.99 11.55 -16.53
N ASP A 96 -1.13 12.48 -16.10
CA ASP A 96 0.25 12.18 -15.74
C ASP A 96 0.38 11.69 -14.29
N LYS A 97 -0.53 12.12 -13.41
CA LYS A 97 -0.46 11.84 -11.97
C LYS A 97 -1.79 11.44 -11.39
N VAL A 98 -1.73 10.59 -10.36
CA VAL A 98 -2.88 10.18 -9.55
C VAL A 98 -2.71 10.60 -8.10
N ALA A 99 -3.80 10.84 -7.38
CA ALA A 99 -3.76 10.93 -5.93
C ALA A 99 -3.73 9.52 -5.35
N LEU A 100 -2.85 9.27 -4.39
CA LEU A 100 -2.69 7.99 -3.72
C LEU A 100 -3.30 8.05 -2.32
N PHE A 101 -4.12 7.06 -1.99
CA PHE A 101 -4.63 6.88 -0.64
C PHE A 101 -4.43 5.43 -0.21
N ALA A 102 -3.92 5.24 1.01
CA ALA A 102 -3.70 3.92 1.57
C ALA A 102 -4.25 3.81 2.99
N ARG A 103 -4.84 2.65 3.30
CA ARG A 103 -5.41 2.36 4.61
C ARG A 103 -4.74 1.15 5.25
N GLY A 104 -4.54 1.22 6.59
CA GLY A 104 -3.94 0.14 7.35
C GLY A 104 -2.50 -0.13 6.90
N VAL A 105 -2.12 -1.40 6.87
CA VAL A 105 -0.76 -1.84 6.51
C VAL A 105 -0.37 -1.51 5.07
N ALA A 106 -1.33 -1.27 4.19
CA ALA A 106 -1.08 -0.81 2.83
C ALA A 106 -0.38 0.56 2.78
N ALA A 107 -0.41 1.32 3.87
CA ALA A 107 0.27 2.62 3.96
C ALA A 107 1.79 2.50 3.80
N ILE A 108 2.40 1.41 4.28
CA ILE A 108 3.85 1.22 4.24
C ILE A 108 4.36 1.07 2.80
N PRO A 109 3.91 0.09 1.99
CA PRO A 109 4.34 -0.02 0.60
C PRO A 109 3.89 1.18 -0.25
N ALA A 110 2.74 1.80 0.06
CA ALA A 110 2.31 3.01 -0.64
C ALA A 110 3.24 4.20 -0.38
N ALA A 111 3.74 4.38 0.86
CA ALA A 111 4.72 5.40 1.19
C ALA A 111 6.05 5.18 0.43
N HIS A 112 6.51 3.93 0.33
CA HIS A 112 7.71 3.61 -0.46
C HIS A 112 7.52 3.95 -1.95
N ALA A 113 6.39 3.54 -2.53
CA ALA A 113 6.08 3.87 -3.92
C ALA A 113 6.00 5.39 -4.14
N TYR A 114 5.34 6.11 -3.24
CA TYR A 114 5.24 7.56 -3.29
C TYR A 114 6.61 8.24 -3.23
N PHE A 115 7.48 7.79 -2.35
CA PHE A 115 8.82 8.36 -2.20
C PHE A 115 9.71 8.07 -3.42
N LEU A 116 9.71 6.84 -3.90
CA LEU A 116 10.58 6.40 -5.00
C LEU A 116 10.12 6.93 -6.37
N GLU A 117 8.81 7.10 -6.55
CA GLU A 117 8.19 7.41 -7.84
C GLU A 117 7.34 8.70 -7.76
N ARG A 118 7.87 9.73 -7.11
CA ARG A 118 7.15 11.01 -6.90
C ARG A 118 6.50 11.58 -8.16
N GLY A 119 7.06 11.31 -9.31
CA GLY A 119 6.52 11.74 -10.60
C GLY A 119 5.13 11.18 -10.93
N LEU A 120 4.75 10.04 -10.36
CA LEU A 120 3.46 9.38 -10.60
C LEU A 120 2.32 9.93 -9.74
N PHE A 121 2.65 10.61 -8.65
CA PHE A 121 1.67 10.96 -7.62
C PHE A 121 1.53 12.47 -7.47
N ALA A 122 0.28 12.95 -7.42
CA ALA A 122 -0.05 14.33 -7.11
C ALA A 122 -0.12 14.58 -5.60
N SER A 123 -0.55 13.58 -4.85
CA SER A 123 -0.63 13.62 -3.38
C SER A 123 -0.63 12.20 -2.81
N PHE A 124 -0.30 12.10 -1.52
CA PHE A 124 -0.41 10.87 -0.75
C PHE A 124 -1.09 11.14 0.58
N ALA A 125 -2.03 10.28 0.95
CA ALA A 125 -2.71 10.33 2.24
C ALA A 125 -2.91 8.91 2.80
N THR A 126 -2.93 8.81 4.13
CA THR A 126 -3.13 7.54 4.83
C THR A 126 -4.23 7.65 5.88
N LYS A 127 -4.84 6.51 6.21
CA LYS A 127 -5.80 6.40 7.32
C LYS A 127 -5.58 5.09 8.07
N ASN A 128 -5.56 5.16 9.40
CA ASN A 128 -5.31 4.00 10.27
C ASN A 128 -4.00 3.26 9.89
N ALA A 129 -2.99 4.01 9.50
CA ALA A 129 -1.68 3.46 9.19
C ALA A 129 -1.04 2.84 10.45
N PRO A 130 -0.15 1.85 10.29
CA PRO A 130 0.60 1.29 11.40
C PRO A 130 1.45 2.35 12.12
N PRO A 131 1.83 2.12 13.38
CA PRO A 131 2.81 2.96 14.06
C PRO A 131 4.16 2.91 13.33
N SER A 132 5.06 3.85 13.66
CA SER A 132 6.42 3.82 13.14
C SER A 132 7.15 2.53 13.53
N TRP A 133 8.10 2.07 12.73
CA TRP A 133 8.91 0.91 13.09
C TRP A 133 9.70 1.14 14.38
N HIS A 134 10.15 2.38 14.61
CA HIS A 134 10.81 2.77 15.84
C HIS A 134 9.89 2.60 17.06
N ASP A 135 8.62 3.02 16.96
CA ASP A 135 7.65 2.81 18.04
C ASP A 135 7.42 1.33 18.32
N VAL A 136 7.30 0.50 17.27
CA VAL A 136 7.10 -0.96 17.42
C VAL A 136 8.27 -1.61 18.15
N VAL A 137 9.52 -1.23 17.83
CA VAL A 137 10.71 -1.77 18.50
C VAL A 137 10.75 -1.38 19.98
N ASN A 138 10.31 -0.17 20.31
CA ASN A 138 10.35 0.34 21.69
C ASN A 138 9.10 -0.02 22.52
N LYS A 139 8.02 -0.48 21.87
CA LYS A 139 6.75 -0.82 22.49
C LYS A 139 6.30 -2.22 22.03
N PRO A 140 6.79 -3.29 22.64
CA PRO A 140 6.53 -4.68 22.23
C PRO A 140 5.04 -5.07 22.21
N GLU A 141 4.18 -4.32 22.93
CA GLU A 141 2.74 -4.48 22.91
C GLU A 141 2.08 -4.07 21.57
N LEU A 142 2.79 -3.32 20.74
CA LEU A 142 2.33 -2.98 19.40
C LEU A 142 2.58 -4.18 18.48
N HIS A 143 1.53 -4.97 18.29
CA HIS A 143 1.60 -6.10 17.35
C HIS A 143 1.80 -5.62 15.92
N PHE A 144 2.88 -6.08 15.31
CA PHE A 144 3.25 -5.75 13.94
C PHE A 144 3.74 -6.99 13.20
N SER A 145 3.37 -7.12 11.93
CA SER A 145 3.90 -8.21 11.10
C SER A 145 5.25 -7.81 10.52
N PHE A 146 6.26 -8.67 10.63
CA PHE A 146 7.55 -8.41 9.99
C PHE A 146 7.44 -8.42 8.43
N ALA A 147 6.34 -8.93 7.89
CA ALA A 147 6.03 -8.87 6.46
C ALA A 147 5.94 -7.43 5.92
N ASP A 148 5.66 -6.47 6.81
CA ASP A 148 5.54 -5.05 6.48
C ASP A 148 6.80 -4.26 6.85
N THR A 149 7.92 -4.95 7.08
CA THR A 149 9.22 -4.32 7.39
C THR A 149 10.19 -4.43 6.22
N VAL A 150 11.14 -3.49 6.18
CA VAL A 150 12.32 -3.57 5.33
C VAL A 150 13.53 -3.83 6.21
N TYR A 151 14.21 -4.96 5.98
CA TYR A 151 15.35 -5.35 6.78
C TYR A 151 16.44 -4.27 6.77
N GLY A 152 16.85 -3.85 7.96
CA GLY A 152 17.88 -2.83 8.14
C GLY A 152 17.44 -1.38 7.92
N ALA A 153 16.18 -1.13 7.57
CA ALA A 153 15.67 0.22 7.27
C ALA A 153 15.92 1.22 8.41
N LEU A 154 15.67 0.84 9.66
CA LEU A 154 15.84 1.71 10.83
C LEU A 154 17.28 2.23 11.06
N LYS A 155 18.26 1.71 10.33
CA LYS A 155 19.62 2.29 10.28
C LYS A 155 19.69 3.55 9.43
N VAL A 156 18.68 3.78 8.58
CA VAL A 156 18.68 4.83 7.56
C VAL A 156 17.43 5.69 7.64
N TYR A 157 16.25 5.09 7.77
CA TYR A 157 14.94 5.76 7.80
C TYR A 157 13.89 4.94 8.54
N ASP A 158 12.81 5.61 8.95
CA ASP A 158 11.54 4.97 9.30
C ASP A 158 10.55 5.13 8.15
N TRP A 159 9.59 4.21 8.00
CA TRP A 159 8.61 4.31 6.92
C TRP A 159 7.77 5.60 6.99
N THR A 160 7.59 6.16 8.19
CA THR A 160 6.90 7.44 8.40
C THR A 160 7.64 8.64 7.82
N ASP A 161 8.96 8.54 7.62
CA ASP A 161 9.76 9.59 6.98
C ASP A 161 9.47 9.73 5.49
N LEU A 162 8.99 8.66 4.86
CA LEU A 162 8.70 8.61 3.42
C LEU A 162 7.42 9.39 3.03
N GLN A 163 6.66 9.84 4.02
CA GLN A 163 5.42 10.60 3.81
C GLN A 163 5.67 12.11 3.68
N LYS A 164 6.85 12.57 4.02
CA LYS A 164 7.31 13.97 3.96
C LYS A 164 7.82 14.26 2.55
#